data_4aa99fe7a423eb1f10f23cf3be6f0d53
#
_entry.id   4aa99fe7a423eb1f10f23cf3be6f0d53
#
_cell.length_a   1.000
_cell.length_b   1.000
_cell.length_c   1.000
_cell.angle_alpha   90.00
_cell.angle_beta   90.00
_cell.angle_gamma   90.00
#
_symmetry.space_group_name_H-M   'P 1'
#
loop_
_entity.id
_entity.type
_entity.pdbx_description
1 polymer ?
#
loop_
_entity_poly.entity_id
_entity_poly.type
_entity_poly.pdbx_seq_one_letter_code
_entity_poly.pdbx_strand_id
1 'polypeptide(L)'
;MDVYRAIADPTRRAILDELADRSGQSLFELCARLTMKHGINSSRQAITQHLDVLEAAGLIRTRREGRSKLHWFEGGPLKAIAERWPISTDERTFER
;
A
#
# COMPACT_ATOMS: atom_id res chain seq x y z
N MET A 1 12.56 5.77 -4.54
CA MET A 1 11.60 6.27 -3.52
C MET A 1 11.79 5.51 -2.22
N ASP A 2 11.84 6.24 -1.14
CA ASP A 2 12.02 5.67 0.19
C ASP A 2 10.73 5.01 0.68
N VAL A 3 10.83 3.74 1.07
CA VAL A 3 9.67 2.97 1.54
C VAL A 3 9.07 3.61 2.79
N TYR A 4 9.89 4.08 3.73
CA TYR A 4 9.40 4.68 4.96
C TYR A 4 8.57 5.92 4.67
N ARG A 5 9.02 6.73 3.74
CA ARG A 5 8.30 7.92 3.32
C ARG A 5 7.00 7.56 2.63
N ALA A 6 7.03 6.52 1.79
CA ALA A 6 5.83 6.08 1.07
C ALA A 6 4.73 5.65 2.02
N ILE A 7 5.06 4.97 3.12
CA ILE A 7 4.07 4.48 4.08
C ILE A 7 3.77 5.48 5.19
N ALA A 8 4.38 6.65 5.17
CA ALA A 8 4.11 7.68 6.19
C ALA A 8 2.76 8.37 5.97
N ASP A 9 2.24 8.32 4.78
CA ASP A 9 0.97 8.97 4.44
C ASP A 9 -0.21 8.04 4.73
N PRO A 10 -1.24 8.51 5.48
CA PRO A 10 -2.37 7.65 5.83
C PRO A 10 -3.20 7.19 4.64
N THR A 11 -3.34 8.01 3.59
CA THR A 11 -4.06 7.60 2.39
C THR A 11 -3.32 6.48 1.68
N ARG A 12 -1.99 6.57 1.59
CA ARG A 12 -1.20 5.51 0.98
C ARG A 12 -1.28 4.22 1.77
N ARG A 13 -1.30 4.30 3.11
CA ARG A 13 -1.51 3.10 3.93
C ARG A 13 -2.86 2.47 3.67
N ALA A 14 -3.91 3.29 3.53
CA ALA A 14 -5.24 2.77 3.21
C ALA A 14 -5.27 2.08 1.84
N ILE A 15 -4.57 2.63 0.86
CA ILE A 15 -4.45 2.00 -0.45
C ILE A 15 -3.78 0.64 -0.32
N LEU A 16 -2.70 0.55 0.45
CA LEU A 16 -2.03 -0.72 0.67
C LEU A 16 -2.92 -1.73 1.39
N ASP A 17 -3.67 -1.27 2.41
CA ASP A 17 -4.62 -2.13 3.11
C ASP A 17 -5.64 -2.71 2.14
N GLU A 18 -6.19 -1.85 1.27
CA GLU A 18 -7.20 -2.27 0.32
C GLU A 18 -6.63 -3.27 -0.69
N LEU A 19 -5.45 -3.01 -1.22
CA LEU A 19 -4.83 -3.90 -2.20
C LEU A 19 -4.29 -5.18 -1.57
N ALA A 20 -3.89 -5.15 -0.31
CA ALA A 20 -3.49 -6.37 0.40
C ALA A 20 -4.71 -7.29 0.60
N ASP A 21 -5.88 -6.71 0.84
CA ASP A 21 -7.11 -7.46 0.97
C ASP A 21 -7.59 -7.97 -0.39
N ARG A 22 -7.51 -7.12 -1.42
CA ARG A 22 -7.97 -7.48 -2.76
C ARG A 22 -7.06 -6.86 -3.81
N SER A 23 -6.11 -7.63 -4.30
CA SER A 23 -5.23 -7.21 -5.39
C SER A 23 -5.94 -7.33 -6.74
N GLY A 24 -5.36 -6.68 -7.74
CA GLY A 24 -5.90 -6.73 -9.10
C GLY A 24 -7.01 -5.74 -9.36
N GLN A 25 -7.00 -4.61 -8.64
CA GLN A 25 -8.02 -3.59 -8.80
C GLN A 25 -7.60 -2.51 -9.79
N SER A 26 -8.56 -2.03 -10.57
CA SER A 26 -8.39 -0.85 -11.40
C SER A 26 -8.46 0.41 -10.53
N LEU A 27 -8.08 1.54 -11.11
CA LEU A 27 -8.20 2.82 -10.40
C LEU A 27 -9.66 3.10 -10.00
N PHE A 28 -10.59 2.81 -10.89
CA PHE A 28 -12.01 3.03 -10.59
C PHE A 28 -12.47 2.22 -9.39
N GLU A 29 -12.13 0.92 -9.40
CA GLU A 29 -12.52 0.03 -8.29
C GLU A 29 -11.87 0.47 -6.98
N LEU A 30 -10.61 0.82 -7.04
CA LEU A 30 -9.87 1.24 -5.86
C LEU A 30 -10.46 2.52 -5.26
N CYS A 31 -10.76 3.53 -6.09
CA CYS A 31 -11.35 4.78 -5.62
C CYS A 31 -12.70 4.53 -4.97
N ALA A 32 -13.53 3.67 -5.56
CA ALA A 32 -14.83 3.35 -5.00
C ALA A 32 -14.70 2.71 -3.62
N ARG A 33 -13.79 1.76 -3.47
CA ARG A 33 -13.60 1.08 -2.18
C ARG A 33 -12.97 1.99 -1.14
N LEU A 34 -12.05 2.86 -1.55
CA LEU A 34 -11.46 3.82 -0.61
C LEU A 34 -12.53 4.74 -0.04
N THR A 35 -13.49 5.17 -0.86
CA THR A 35 -14.59 5.97 -0.39
C THR A 35 -15.51 5.18 0.54
N MET A 36 -15.90 3.99 0.12
CA MET A 36 -16.91 3.20 0.84
C MET A 36 -16.38 2.57 2.12
N LYS A 37 -15.15 2.08 2.11
CA LYS A 37 -14.59 1.33 3.22
C LYS A 37 -13.69 2.16 4.12
N HIS A 38 -13.07 3.21 3.59
CA HIS A 38 -12.07 3.98 4.33
C HIS A 38 -12.45 5.45 4.48
N GLY A 39 -13.58 5.87 3.91
CA GLY A 39 -14.03 7.25 4.01
C GLY A 39 -13.13 8.25 3.30
N ILE A 40 -12.37 7.81 2.31
CA ILE A 40 -11.41 8.65 1.61
C ILE A 40 -12.04 9.15 0.31
N ASN A 41 -12.24 10.46 0.22
CA ASN A 41 -12.89 11.10 -0.92
C ASN A 41 -11.91 11.92 -1.76
N SER A 42 -10.70 11.44 -1.91
CA SER A 42 -9.69 12.10 -2.74
C SER A 42 -10.05 11.98 -4.21
N SER A 43 -9.58 12.95 -5.01
CA SER A 43 -9.79 12.91 -6.46
C SER A 43 -9.03 11.74 -7.07
N ARG A 44 -9.44 11.32 -8.27
CA ARG A 44 -8.72 10.29 -9.00
C ARG A 44 -7.27 10.70 -9.26
N GLN A 45 -7.07 11.97 -9.55
CA GLN A 45 -5.72 12.47 -9.79
C GLN A 45 -4.84 12.32 -8.54
N ALA A 46 -5.40 12.65 -7.38
CA ALA A 46 -4.65 12.49 -6.12
C ALA A 46 -4.34 11.03 -5.85
N ILE A 47 -5.30 10.13 -6.06
CA ILE A 47 -5.07 8.70 -5.86
C ILE A 47 -4.02 8.19 -6.85
N THR A 48 -4.07 8.65 -8.10
CA THR A 48 -3.06 8.27 -9.09
C THR A 48 -1.66 8.68 -8.64
N GLN A 49 -1.52 9.87 -8.06
CA GLN A 49 -0.23 10.34 -7.56
C GLN A 49 0.26 9.48 -6.40
N HIS A 50 -0.65 9.06 -5.50
CA HIS A 50 -0.30 8.16 -4.41
C HIS A 50 0.13 6.79 -4.95
N LEU A 51 -0.55 6.29 -5.97
CA LEU A 51 -0.19 5.01 -6.60
C LEU A 51 1.19 5.09 -7.24
N ASP A 52 1.50 6.22 -7.88
CA ASP A 52 2.83 6.41 -8.47
C ASP A 52 3.93 6.35 -7.43
N VAL A 53 3.71 6.97 -6.27
CA VAL A 53 4.67 6.93 -5.16
C VAL A 53 4.84 5.49 -4.66
N LEU A 54 3.74 4.77 -4.49
CA LEU A 54 3.78 3.39 -4.01
C LEU A 54 4.48 2.47 -5.00
N GLU A 55 4.23 2.67 -6.29
CA GLU A 55 4.89 1.88 -7.32
C GLU A 55 6.39 2.16 -7.35
N ALA A 56 6.77 3.44 -7.27
CA ALA A 56 8.19 3.83 -7.22
C ALA A 56 8.90 3.25 -6.01
N ALA A 57 8.20 3.04 -4.91
CA ALA A 57 8.75 2.43 -3.70
C ALA A 57 8.75 0.90 -3.75
N GLY A 58 8.19 0.31 -4.80
CA GLY A 58 8.14 -1.14 -4.94
C GLY A 58 7.06 -1.80 -4.10
N LEU A 59 6.11 -1.03 -3.58
CA LEU A 59 5.06 -1.54 -2.68
C LEU A 59 3.83 -2.01 -3.43
N ILE A 60 3.70 -1.63 -4.69
CA ILE A 60 2.66 -2.16 -5.58
C ILE A 60 3.30 -2.44 -6.95
N ARG A 61 2.67 -3.36 -7.66
CA ARG A 61 3.01 -3.63 -9.05
C ARG A 61 1.76 -3.42 -9.89
N THR A 62 1.97 -3.08 -11.15
CA THR A 62 0.87 -2.81 -12.06
C THR A 62 0.99 -3.70 -13.28
N ARG A 63 -0.16 -3.96 -13.91
CA ARG A 63 -0.22 -4.69 -15.16
C ARG A 63 -1.38 -4.16 -15.98
N ARG A 64 -1.13 -3.96 -17.25
CA ARG A 64 -2.20 -3.54 -18.14
C ARG A 64 -2.97 -4.76 -18.61
N GLU A 65 -4.28 -4.67 -18.54
CA GLU A 65 -5.19 -5.71 -19.00
C GLU A 65 -6.28 -5.04 -19.82
N GLY A 66 -6.23 -5.22 -21.14
CA GLY A 66 -7.10 -4.49 -22.04
C GLY A 66 -6.81 -2.99 -21.92
N ARG A 67 -7.83 -2.21 -21.62
CA ARG A 67 -7.70 -0.76 -21.44
C ARG A 67 -7.49 -0.37 -19.99
N SER A 68 -7.51 -1.36 -19.10
CA SER A 68 -7.38 -1.10 -17.67
C SER A 68 -5.96 -1.35 -17.21
N LYS A 69 -5.54 -0.57 -16.22
CA LYS A 69 -4.30 -0.79 -15.49
C LYS A 69 -4.71 -1.32 -14.12
N LEU A 70 -4.24 -2.51 -13.79
CA LEU A 70 -4.59 -3.16 -12.53
C LEU A 70 -3.42 -3.08 -11.56
N HIS A 71 -3.74 -3.07 -10.27
CA HIS A 71 -2.76 -2.83 -9.22
C HIS A 71 -2.69 -4.00 -8.25
N TRP A 72 -1.49 -4.43 -7.90
CA TRP A 72 -1.25 -5.53 -6.96
C TRP A 72 -0.39 -5.06 -5.81
N PHE A 73 -0.76 -5.50 -4.61
CA PHE A 73 0.08 -5.30 -3.43
C PHE A 73 1.38 -6.09 -3.57
N GLU A 74 2.49 -5.47 -3.18
CA GLU A 74 3.79 -6.11 -3.15
C GLU A 74 4.40 -5.92 -1.76
N GLY A 75 4.45 -6.99 -0.98
CA GLY A 75 4.88 -6.92 0.42
C GLY A 75 6.38 -7.03 0.64
N GLY A 76 7.16 -7.30 -0.41
CA GLY A 76 8.61 -7.50 -0.26
C GLY A 76 9.34 -6.41 0.50
N PRO A 77 9.16 -5.12 0.14
CA PRO A 77 9.84 -4.05 0.87
C PRO A 77 9.44 -3.97 2.34
N LEU A 78 8.18 -4.30 2.68
CA LEU A 78 7.73 -4.29 4.06
C LEU A 78 8.34 -5.44 4.85
N LYS A 79 8.48 -6.60 4.21
CA LYS A 79 9.16 -7.74 4.82
C LYS A 79 10.61 -7.38 5.14
N ALA A 80 11.28 -6.67 4.23
CA ALA A 80 12.65 -6.24 4.45
C ALA A 80 12.77 -5.32 5.67
N ILE A 81 11.77 -4.47 5.91
CA ILE A 81 11.75 -3.63 7.10
C ILE A 81 11.68 -4.48 8.36
N ALA A 82 10.76 -5.45 8.37
CA ALA A 82 10.59 -6.34 9.53
C ALA A 82 11.86 -7.15 9.79
N GLU A 83 12.54 -7.56 8.75
CA GLU A 83 13.79 -8.32 8.88
C GLU A 83 14.95 -7.44 9.36
N ARG A 84 14.90 -6.15 9.09
CA ARG A 84 15.92 -5.22 9.53
C ARG A 84 15.94 -5.08 11.07
N TRP A 85 14.77 -5.14 11.69
CA TRP A 85 14.64 -5.08 13.15
C TRP A 85 13.83 -6.29 13.61
N PRO A 86 14.47 -7.47 13.74
CA PRO A 86 13.73 -8.67 14.14
C PRO A 86 13.08 -8.49 15.49
N ILE A 87 11.86 -9.00 15.61
CA ILE A 87 11.09 -8.91 16.84
C ILE A 87 11.31 -10.18 17.63
N SER A 88 11.74 -10.04 18.90
CA SER A 88 11.86 -11.17 19.80
C SER A 88 10.48 -11.58 20.29
N THR A 89 10.23 -12.89 20.35
CA THR A 89 9.00 -13.41 20.96
C THR A 89 9.17 -13.65 22.45
N ASP A 90 10.35 -13.39 23.00
CA ASP A 90 10.60 -13.56 24.42
C ASP A 90 10.13 -12.32 25.17
N GLU A 91 9.05 -12.46 25.92
CA GLU A 91 8.42 -11.35 26.62
C GLU A 91 9.32 -10.74 27.68
N ARG A 92 10.31 -11.48 28.13
CA ARG A 92 11.21 -10.97 29.16
C ARG A 92 12.10 -9.87 28.66
N THR A 93 12.21 -9.67 27.34
CA THR A 93 13.00 -8.58 26.81
C THR A 93 12.41 -7.22 27.11
N PHE A 94 11.16 -7.15 27.53
CA PHE A 94 10.48 -5.89 27.85
C PHE A 94 10.35 -5.63 29.33
N GLU A 95 11.11 -6.32 30.10
CA GLU A 95 11.10 -6.09 31.54
C GLU A 95 11.59 -4.69 31.86
N ARG A 96 10.94 -4.04 32.83
CA ARG A 96 11.28 -2.68 33.25
C ARG A 96 11.95 -2.72 34.59
#